data_fea952f5f445f082be0210e3a7fe8cc7
#
_entry.id   fea952f5f445f082be0210e3a7fe8cc7
#
_cell.length_a   1.000
_cell.length_b   1.000
_cell.length_c   1.000
_cell.angle_alpha   90.00
_cell.angle_beta   90.00
_cell.angle_gamma   90.00
#
_symmetry.space_group_name_H-M   'P 1'
#
loop_
_entity.id
_entity.type
_entity.pdbx_description
1 polymer ?
#
loop_
_entity_poly.entity_id
_entity_poly.type
_entity_poly.pdbx_seq_one_letter_code
_entity_poly.pdbx_strand_id
1 'polypeptide(L)'
;KLFAGQTPYVYPCTPKGILLLLDKYNIELDGKHVVIVGRSNIVGKPMAQMMLNRNATVTICHSHTKNLADITKTADVLISAVGEKLIEDNMLKPNCVVVDVGIFKDAEGKTRGDVEFEAVSKIASYISPVPGGVGPMTIASLMLNTVELFEIQNKRSLGI
;
A
#
# COMPACT_ATOMS: atom_id res chain seq x y z
N LYS A 1 0.88 17.89 8.20
CA LYS A 1 1.29 18.16 6.82
C LYS A 1 0.67 17.16 5.85
N LEU A 2 0.85 15.84 6.02
CA LEU A 2 0.30 14.81 5.14
C LEU A 2 -1.22 14.98 4.93
N PHE A 3 -1.99 15.11 5.99
CA PHE A 3 -3.45 15.32 5.96
C PHE A 3 -3.88 16.68 5.38
N ALA A 4 -2.99 17.63 5.30
CA ALA A 4 -3.24 18.93 4.69
C ALA A 4 -2.78 19.00 3.21
N GLY A 5 -2.49 17.88 2.58
CA GLY A 5 -1.98 17.83 1.22
C GLY A 5 -0.57 18.42 1.04
N GLN A 6 0.11 18.72 2.16
CA GLN A 6 1.47 19.25 2.13
C GLN A 6 2.49 18.12 2.24
N THR A 7 3.61 18.24 1.55
CA THR A 7 4.72 17.30 1.67
C THR A 7 5.27 17.28 3.11
N PRO A 8 5.17 16.16 3.83
CA PRO A 8 5.81 16.04 5.14
C PRO A 8 7.33 15.92 4.98
N TYR A 9 8.08 16.17 6.05
CA TYR A 9 9.52 15.92 6.04
C TYR A 9 9.84 14.43 5.90
N VAL A 10 8.99 13.59 6.45
CA VAL A 10 9.13 12.12 6.40
C VAL A 10 7.77 11.49 6.14
N TYR A 11 7.71 10.59 5.18
CA TYR A 11 6.58 9.72 4.97
C TYR A 11 6.74 8.42 5.77
N PRO A 12 5.66 7.79 6.26
CA PRO A 12 5.74 6.44 6.79
C PRO A 12 6.36 5.49 5.77
N CYS A 13 7.32 4.65 6.20
CA CYS A 13 8.17 3.91 5.28
C CYS A 13 7.39 2.93 4.40
N THR A 14 6.47 2.15 4.97
CA THR A 14 5.68 1.19 4.18
C THR A 14 4.78 1.87 3.15
N PRO A 15 3.96 2.88 3.48
CA PRO A 15 3.22 3.65 2.49
C PRO A 15 4.09 4.31 1.42
N LYS A 16 5.25 4.88 1.80
CA LYS A 16 6.21 5.43 0.83
C LYS A 16 6.73 4.35 -0.11
N GLY A 17 7.07 3.18 0.42
CA GLY A 17 7.55 2.04 -0.37
C GLY A 17 6.50 1.53 -1.36
N ILE A 18 5.23 1.53 -0.98
CA ILE A 18 4.13 1.18 -1.88
C ILE A 18 4.00 2.18 -3.02
N LEU A 19 4.05 3.49 -2.74
CA LEU A 19 4.02 4.51 -3.80
C LEU A 19 5.20 4.39 -4.75
N LEU A 20 6.41 4.19 -4.23
CA LEU A 20 7.60 3.98 -5.06
C LEU A 20 7.47 2.74 -5.95
N LEU A 21 6.83 1.68 -5.45
CA LEU A 21 6.57 0.48 -6.22
C LEU A 21 5.58 0.76 -7.35
N LEU A 22 4.46 1.43 -7.06
CA LEU A 22 3.45 1.80 -8.06
C LEU A 22 4.04 2.73 -9.12
N ASP A 23 4.80 3.75 -8.72
CA ASP A 23 5.50 4.67 -9.62
C ASP A 23 6.50 3.93 -10.53
N LYS A 24 7.25 2.97 -9.99
CA LYS A 24 8.22 2.16 -10.75
C LYS A 24 7.58 1.32 -11.86
N TYR A 25 6.37 0.85 -11.64
CA TYR A 25 5.59 0.09 -12.63
C TYR A 25 4.66 0.97 -13.46
N ASN A 26 4.77 2.31 -13.37
CA ASN A 26 3.95 3.28 -14.08
C ASN A 26 2.45 3.08 -13.87
N ILE A 27 2.05 2.72 -12.63
CA ILE A 27 0.66 2.55 -12.26
C ILE A 27 0.10 3.93 -11.89
N GLU A 28 -0.70 4.49 -12.77
CA GLU A 28 -1.36 5.78 -12.55
C GLU A 28 -2.45 5.64 -11.48
N LEU A 29 -2.50 6.64 -10.60
CA LEU A 29 -3.48 6.72 -9.51
C LEU A 29 -4.55 7.79 -9.74
N ASP A 30 -4.28 8.76 -10.61
CA ASP A 30 -5.20 9.86 -10.91
C ASP A 30 -6.54 9.32 -11.44
N GLY A 31 -7.63 9.71 -10.77
CA GLY A 31 -8.98 9.23 -11.07
C GLY A 31 -9.27 7.75 -10.77
N LYS A 32 -8.31 6.98 -10.23
CA LYS A 32 -8.50 5.57 -9.90
C LYS A 32 -9.22 5.37 -8.57
N HIS A 33 -9.99 4.31 -8.47
CA HIS A 33 -10.57 3.87 -7.21
C HIS A 33 -9.60 2.93 -6.47
N VAL A 34 -9.08 3.40 -5.35
CA VAL A 34 -8.17 2.65 -4.47
C VAL A 34 -8.94 2.14 -3.26
N VAL A 35 -8.99 0.84 -3.07
CA VAL A 35 -9.56 0.23 -1.87
C VAL A 35 -8.43 -0.24 -0.97
N ILE A 36 -8.46 0.20 0.29
CA ILE A 36 -7.47 -0.16 1.31
C ILE A 36 -8.15 -1.01 2.37
N VAL A 37 -7.74 -2.26 2.52
CA VAL A 37 -8.21 -3.16 3.56
C VAL A 37 -7.23 -3.11 4.72
N GLY A 38 -7.67 -2.50 5.82
CA GLY A 38 -6.85 -2.20 6.99
C GLY A 38 -6.83 -0.70 7.31
N ARG A 39 -6.88 -0.37 8.60
CA ARG A 39 -6.93 1.04 9.08
C ARG A 39 -5.90 1.33 10.17
N SER A 40 -4.76 0.65 10.12
CA SER A 40 -3.68 0.90 11.07
C SER A 40 -3.12 2.32 10.96
N ASN A 41 -2.55 2.84 12.05
CA ASN A 41 -1.93 4.18 12.05
C ASN A 41 -0.63 4.22 11.27
N ILE A 42 0.00 3.06 11.03
CA ILE A 42 1.30 2.96 10.37
C ILE A 42 1.20 2.65 8.87
N VAL A 43 0.09 2.06 8.41
CA VAL A 43 -0.11 1.73 6.99
C VAL A 43 -1.44 2.27 6.47
N GLY A 44 -2.58 1.75 6.92
CA GLY A 44 -3.88 2.00 6.28
C GLY A 44 -4.26 3.49 6.23
N LYS A 45 -4.23 4.19 7.35
CA LYS A 45 -4.58 5.62 7.41
C LYS A 45 -3.61 6.51 6.61
N PRO A 46 -2.28 6.42 6.80
CA PRO A 46 -1.37 7.23 5.99
C PRO A 46 -1.42 6.86 4.51
N MET A 47 -1.60 5.58 4.16
CA MET A 47 -1.74 5.16 2.78
C MET A 47 -2.95 5.81 2.11
N ALA A 48 -4.10 5.83 2.77
CA ALA A 48 -5.30 6.47 2.26
C ALA A 48 -5.06 7.96 1.93
N GLN A 49 -4.41 8.68 2.83
CA GLN A 49 -4.10 10.09 2.61
C GLN A 49 -3.11 10.28 1.46
N MET A 50 -2.12 9.41 1.33
CA MET A 50 -1.15 9.48 0.24
C MET A 50 -1.79 9.20 -1.12
N MET A 51 -2.76 8.28 -1.19
CA MET A 51 -3.54 8.01 -2.40
C MET A 51 -4.45 9.19 -2.76
N LEU A 52 -5.13 9.81 -1.78
CA LEU A 52 -5.91 11.03 -2.00
C LEU A 52 -5.05 12.17 -2.56
N ASN A 53 -3.83 12.34 -2.05
CA ASN A 53 -2.90 13.35 -2.54
C ASN A 53 -2.38 13.07 -3.96
N ARG A 54 -2.67 11.89 -4.50
CA ARG A 54 -2.43 11.48 -5.90
C ARG A 54 -3.71 11.47 -6.73
N ASN A 55 -4.76 12.20 -6.30
CA ASN A 55 -6.07 12.32 -6.95
C ASN A 55 -6.85 11.00 -7.07
N ALA A 56 -6.55 9.99 -6.26
CA ALA A 56 -7.33 8.77 -6.23
C ALA A 56 -8.61 8.94 -5.41
N THR A 57 -9.68 8.24 -5.79
CA THR A 57 -10.83 8.01 -4.92
C THR A 57 -10.51 6.87 -3.97
N VAL A 58 -10.66 7.06 -2.66
CA VAL A 58 -10.19 6.09 -1.67
C VAL A 58 -11.32 5.57 -0.80
N THR A 59 -11.41 4.26 -0.69
CA THR A 59 -12.26 3.56 0.29
C THR A 59 -11.39 2.80 1.27
N ILE A 60 -11.63 2.99 2.58
CA ILE A 60 -10.98 2.22 3.65
C ILE A 60 -11.95 1.18 4.19
N CYS A 61 -11.54 -0.09 4.14
CA CYS A 61 -12.25 -1.22 4.74
C CYS A 61 -11.53 -1.71 6.00
N HIS A 62 -12.30 -2.30 6.91
CA HIS A 62 -11.79 -2.79 8.20
C HIS A 62 -12.70 -3.90 8.76
N SER A 63 -12.38 -4.47 9.90
CA SER A 63 -13.11 -5.57 10.54
C SER A 63 -14.62 -5.35 10.76
N HIS A 64 -15.10 -4.11 10.74
CA HIS A 64 -16.54 -3.79 10.83
C HIS A 64 -17.17 -3.49 9.46
N THR A 65 -16.41 -3.57 8.37
CA THR A 65 -16.95 -3.34 7.02
C THR A 65 -17.84 -4.52 6.63
N LYS A 66 -19.08 -4.20 6.24
CA LYS A 66 -20.01 -5.19 5.69
C LYS A 66 -19.79 -5.35 4.19
N ASN A 67 -20.04 -6.55 3.66
CA ASN A 67 -19.97 -6.83 2.22
C ASN A 67 -18.60 -6.44 1.61
N LEU A 68 -17.51 -6.84 2.29
CA LEU A 68 -16.13 -6.51 1.87
C LEU A 68 -15.88 -6.88 0.40
N ALA A 69 -16.32 -8.06 -0.05
CA ALA A 69 -16.13 -8.52 -1.42
C ALA A 69 -16.78 -7.61 -2.47
N ASP A 70 -17.95 -7.04 -2.18
CA ASP A 70 -18.61 -6.12 -3.10
C ASP A 70 -17.84 -4.80 -3.25
N ILE A 71 -17.22 -4.35 -2.16
CA ILE A 71 -16.39 -3.13 -2.17
C ILE A 71 -15.07 -3.39 -2.91
N THR A 72 -14.39 -4.50 -2.60
CA THR A 72 -13.08 -4.80 -3.21
C THR A 72 -13.18 -5.06 -4.71
N LYS A 73 -14.31 -5.59 -5.20
CA LYS A 73 -14.60 -5.74 -6.64
C LYS A 73 -14.65 -4.42 -7.40
N THR A 74 -14.85 -3.29 -6.74
CA THR A 74 -14.87 -1.99 -7.41
C THR A 74 -13.47 -1.38 -7.57
N ALA A 75 -12.45 -1.96 -6.93
CA ALA A 75 -11.10 -1.41 -6.88
C ALA A 75 -10.36 -1.48 -8.22
N ASP A 76 -9.76 -0.39 -8.66
CA ASP A 76 -8.70 -0.39 -9.68
C ASP A 76 -7.37 -0.82 -9.06
N VAL A 77 -7.13 -0.38 -7.81
CA VAL A 77 -5.99 -0.76 -7.00
C VAL A 77 -6.49 -1.22 -5.64
N LEU A 78 -6.15 -2.45 -5.25
CA LEU A 78 -6.41 -3.00 -3.92
C LEU A 78 -5.12 -3.03 -3.12
N ILE A 79 -5.15 -2.51 -1.89
CA ILE A 79 -4.05 -2.59 -0.93
C ILE A 79 -4.55 -3.32 0.31
N SER A 80 -4.03 -4.52 0.59
CA SER A 80 -4.38 -5.29 1.78
C SER A 80 -3.29 -5.23 2.83
N ALA A 81 -3.64 -4.84 4.06
CA ALA A 81 -2.72 -4.62 5.18
C ALA A 81 -3.36 -5.05 6.50
N VAL A 82 -3.77 -6.30 6.61
CA VAL A 82 -4.50 -6.89 7.75
C VAL A 82 -3.63 -7.84 8.55
N GLY A 83 -2.77 -8.62 7.89
CA GLY A 83 -1.92 -9.62 8.51
C GLY A 83 -2.59 -10.98 8.70
N GLU A 84 -3.58 -11.29 7.87
CA GLU A 84 -4.25 -12.59 7.82
C GLU A 84 -4.74 -12.88 6.40
N LYS A 85 -4.88 -14.16 6.04
CA LYS A 85 -5.42 -14.55 4.73
C LYS A 85 -6.89 -14.11 4.61
N LEU A 86 -7.16 -13.17 3.72
CA LEU A 86 -8.47 -12.55 3.58
C LEU A 86 -8.93 -12.36 2.14
N ILE A 87 -8.02 -12.09 1.19
CA ILE A 87 -8.36 -11.68 -0.17
C ILE A 87 -8.27 -12.88 -1.13
N GLU A 88 -9.38 -13.19 -1.77
CA GLU A 88 -9.53 -14.24 -2.78
C GLU A 88 -9.82 -13.65 -4.16
N ASP A 89 -9.70 -14.46 -5.21
CA ASP A 89 -9.90 -14.03 -6.59
C ASP A 89 -11.33 -13.54 -6.87
N ASN A 90 -12.33 -14.19 -6.27
CA ASN A 90 -13.74 -13.80 -6.39
C ASN A 90 -14.09 -12.45 -5.76
N MET A 91 -13.15 -11.85 -5.03
CA MET A 91 -13.26 -10.53 -4.39
C MET A 91 -12.69 -9.38 -5.24
N LEU A 92 -12.23 -9.65 -6.45
CA LEU A 92 -11.56 -8.68 -7.31
C LEU A 92 -12.20 -8.61 -8.69
N LYS A 93 -12.11 -7.46 -9.32
CA LYS A 93 -12.41 -7.35 -10.75
C LYS A 93 -11.17 -7.74 -11.57
N PRO A 94 -11.34 -8.21 -12.83
CA PRO A 94 -10.22 -8.46 -13.72
C PRO A 94 -9.34 -7.21 -13.91
N ASN A 95 -8.04 -7.44 -14.06
CA ASN A 95 -7.02 -6.40 -14.23
C ASN A 95 -6.85 -5.44 -13.03
N CYS A 96 -7.35 -5.76 -11.85
CA CYS A 96 -7.05 -5.02 -10.63
C CYS A 96 -5.54 -5.09 -10.33
N VAL A 97 -4.96 -3.98 -9.88
CA VAL A 97 -3.61 -3.96 -9.30
C VAL A 97 -3.72 -4.33 -7.83
N VAL A 98 -2.95 -5.31 -7.37
CA VAL A 98 -3.02 -5.82 -6.00
C VAL A 98 -1.69 -5.61 -5.28
N VAL A 99 -1.72 -4.88 -4.17
CA VAL A 99 -0.58 -4.68 -3.29
C VAL A 99 -0.84 -5.40 -1.98
N ASP A 100 -0.15 -6.52 -1.79
CA ASP A 100 -0.21 -7.30 -0.56
C ASP A 100 0.86 -6.81 0.42
N VAL A 101 0.40 -6.25 1.53
CA VAL A 101 1.24 -5.70 2.61
C VAL A 101 1.24 -6.61 3.83
N GLY A 102 0.24 -7.50 3.91
CA GLY A 102 0.09 -8.40 5.03
C GLY A 102 1.27 -9.36 5.18
N ILE A 103 1.59 -9.69 6.41
CA ILE A 103 2.62 -10.68 6.73
C ILE A 103 2.15 -11.50 7.93
N PHE A 104 1.97 -12.80 7.72
CA PHE A 104 1.72 -13.74 8.81
C PHE A 104 2.46 -15.06 8.58
N LYS A 105 2.45 -15.93 9.58
CA LYS A 105 2.98 -17.30 9.47
C LYS A 105 1.80 -18.26 9.33
N ASP A 106 1.83 -19.10 8.29
CA ASP A 106 0.87 -20.20 8.17
C ASP A 106 1.16 -21.33 9.17
N ALA A 107 0.32 -22.37 9.18
CA ALA A 107 0.46 -23.51 10.09
C ALA A 107 1.80 -24.26 9.90
N GLU A 108 2.43 -24.13 8.75
CA GLU A 108 3.74 -24.74 8.44
C GLU A 108 4.91 -23.80 8.77
N GLY A 109 4.64 -22.61 9.30
CA GLY A 109 5.65 -21.59 9.63
C GLY A 109 6.16 -20.79 8.43
N LYS A 110 5.56 -20.95 7.25
CA LYS A 110 5.92 -20.18 6.06
C LYS A 110 5.34 -18.77 6.12
N THR A 111 6.08 -17.81 5.63
CA THR A 111 5.62 -16.42 5.51
C THR A 111 4.62 -16.30 4.36
N ARG A 112 3.45 -15.73 4.66
CA ARG A 112 2.36 -15.48 3.72
C ARG A 112 1.88 -14.04 3.83
N GLY A 113 1.24 -13.58 2.76
CA GLY A 113 0.51 -12.33 2.71
C GLY A 113 -0.99 -12.51 2.91
N ASP A 114 -1.72 -11.43 2.83
CA ASP A 114 -3.18 -11.40 3.00
C ASP A 114 -3.93 -12.01 1.80
N VAL A 115 -3.26 -12.13 0.64
CA VAL A 115 -3.87 -12.45 -0.64
C VAL A 115 -3.60 -13.91 -1.03
N GLU A 116 -4.62 -14.61 -1.57
CA GLU A 116 -4.44 -15.91 -2.19
C GLU A 116 -3.69 -15.74 -3.52
N PHE A 117 -2.36 -15.73 -3.46
CA PHE A 117 -1.48 -15.32 -4.55
C PHE A 117 -1.72 -16.10 -5.84
N GLU A 118 -1.81 -17.43 -5.76
CA GLU A 118 -1.93 -18.31 -6.94
C GLU A 118 -3.23 -18.09 -7.73
N ALA A 119 -4.33 -17.84 -7.03
CA ALA A 119 -5.62 -17.58 -7.68
C ALA A 119 -5.67 -16.13 -8.21
N VAL A 120 -5.28 -15.16 -7.38
CA VAL A 120 -5.35 -13.73 -7.70
C VAL A 120 -4.39 -13.34 -8.83
N SER A 121 -3.20 -13.96 -8.91
CA SER A 121 -2.23 -13.69 -9.99
C SER A 121 -2.74 -13.99 -11.40
N LYS A 122 -3.78 -14.82 -11.53
CA LYS A 122 -4.39 -15.15 -12.82
C LYS A 122 -5.32 -14.05 -13.35
N ILE A 123 -5.80 -13.18 -12.49
CA ILE A 123 -6.79 -12.15 -12.82
C ILE A 123 -6.26 -10.71 -12.62
N ALA A 124 -5.32 -10.52 -11.71
CA ALA A 124 -4.68 -9.23 -11.46
C ALA A 124 -3.75 -8.84 -12.61
N SER A 125 -3.68 -7.53 -12.94
CA SER A 125 -2.67 -7.01 -13.87
C SER A 125 -1.29 -6.96 -13.24
N TYR A 126 -1.24 -6.65 -11.94
CA TYR A 126 -0.04 -6.65 -11.11
C TYR A 126 -0.40 -7.17 -9.72
N ILE A 127 0.50 -7.92 -9.13
CA ILE A 127 0.40 -8.38 -7.74
C ILE A 127 1.77 -8.39 -7.08
N SER A 128 1.89 -7.81 -5.90
CA SER A 128 3.13 -7.88 -5.13
C SER A 128 3.24 -9.22 -4.39
N PRO A 129 4.38 -9.93 -4.47
CA PRO A 129 4.56 -11.18 -3.75
C PRO A 129 4.84 -10.96 -2.26
N VAL A 130 4.52 -11.95 -1.43
CA VAL A 130 4.95 -12.03 -0.03
C VAL A 130 5.57 -13.41 0.21
N PRO A 131 6.86 -13.46 0.59
CA PRO A 131 7.82 -12.36 0.76
C PRO A 131 8.36 -11.78 -0.56
N GLY A 132 9.08 -10.65 -0.49
CA GLY A 132 9.84 -10.08 -1.61
C GLY A 132 9.20 -8.88 -2.31
N GLY A 133 7.97 -8.51 -1.94
CA GLY A 133 7.26 -7.33 -2.47
C GLY A 133 7.47 -6.06 -1.63
N VAL A 134 6.47 -5.69 -0.84
CA VAL A 134 6.45 -4.44 -0.06
C VAL A 134 7.50 -4.40 1.06
N GLY A 135 7.84 -5.55 1.67
CA GLY A 135 8.82 -5.60 2.77
C GLY A 135 10.16 -4.95 2.44
N PRO A 136 10.88 -5.38 1.38
CA PRO A 136 12.12 -4.75 0.93
C PRO A 136 11.96 -3.25 0.62
N MET A 137 10.82 -2.83 0.07
CA MET A 137 10.54 -1.43 -0.24
C MET A 137 10.37 -0.58 1.02
N THR A 138 9.89 -1.14 2.11
CA THR A 138 9.84 -0.46 3.42
C THR A 138 11.25 -0.10 3.91
N ILE A 139 12.20 -1.02 3.77
CA ILE A 139 13.61 -0.79 4.15
C ILE A 139 14.25 0.25 3.23
N ALA A 140 14.07 0.14 1.92
CA ALA A 140 14.55 1.12 0.96
C ALA A 140 14.01 2.53 1.26
N SER A 141 12.73 2.62 1.63
CA SER A 141 12.10 3.90 2.01
C SER A 141 12.66 4.48 3.30
N LEU A 142 13.05 3.65 4.25
CA LEU A 142 13.72 4.10 5.47
C LEU A 142 15.08 4.74 5.14
N MET A 143 15.86 4.12 4.26
CA MET A 143 17.13 4.66 3.81
C MET A 143 16.94 6.00 3.07
N LEU A 144 15.99 6.08 2.16
CA LEU A 144 15.64 7.33 1.46
C LEU A 144 15.21 8.42 2.44
N ASN A 145 14.35 8.12 3.39
CA ASN A 145 13.93 9.07 4.42
C ASN A 145 15.14 9.60 5.22
N THR A 146 16.10 8.74 5.51
CA THR A 146 17.32 9.13 6.26
C THR A 146 18.15 10.13 5.46
N VAL A 147 18.36 9.87 4.17
CA VAL A 147 19.10 10.80 3.27
C VAL A 147 18.36 12.13 3.14
N GLU A 148 17.05 12.09 2.87
CA GLU A 148 16.22 13.29 2.75
C GLU A 148 16.27 14.17 4.02
N LEU A 149 16.19 13.53 5.19
CA LEU A 149 16.32 14.26 6.48
C LEU A 149 17.70 14.88 6.67
N PHE A 150 18.74 14.16 6.33
CA PHE A 150 20.11 14.67 6.37
C PHE A 150 20.27 15.90 5.48
N GLU A 151 19.77 15.86 4.25
CA GLU A 151 19.81 17.00 3.33
C GLU A 151 19.03 18.20 3.87
N ILE A 152 17.83 18.00 4.42
CA ILE A 152 17.02 19.05 5.02
C ILE A 152 17.75 19.71 6.22
N GLN A 153 18.39 18.91 7.06
CA GLN A 153 19.15 19.42 8.20
C GLN A 153 20.34 20.26 7.75
N ASN A 154 21.08 19.79 6.76
CA ASN A 154 22.25 20.53 6.25
C ASN A 154 21.85 21.83 5.56
N LYS A 155 20.80 21.86 4.74
CA LYS A 155 20.28 23.10 4.17
C LYS A 155 19.91 24.13 5.24
N ARG A 156 19.26 23.70 6.32
CA ARG A 156 18.93 24.58 7.46
C ARG A 156 20.16 25.10 8.19
N SER A 157 21.20 24.27 8.33
CA SER A 157 22.47 24.68 8.98
C SER A 157 23.24 25.70 8.14
N LEU A 158 23.07 25.68 6.82
CA LEU A 158 23.72 26.60 5.88
C LEU A 158 22.88 27.85 5.59
N GLY A 159 21.66 27.95 6.15
CA GLY A 159 20.78 29.10 5.94
C GLY A 159 20.20 29.21 4.52
N ILE A 160 20.16 28.08 3.80
CA ILE A 160 19.63 27.99 2.44
C ILE A 160 18.22 27.37 2.45
#